data_276ffb260d8ca4591e3d4609d90b11ae
#
_entry.id   276ffb260d8ca4591e3d4609d90b11ae
#
_cell.length_a   1.000
_cell.length_b   1.000
_cell.length_c   1.000
_cell.angle_alpha   90.00
_cell.angle_beta   90.00
_cell.angle_gamma   90.00
#
_symmetry.space_group_name_H-M   'P 1'
#
loop_
_entity.id
_entity.type
_entity.pdbx_description
1 polymer ?
#
loop_
_entity_poly.entity_id
_entity_poly.type
_entity_poly.pdbx_seq_one_letter_code
_entity_poly.pdbx_strand_id
1 'polypeptide(L)'
;MQKLGERVLLDRLLHADSEVEVIEILKEAGYWDDPAVWRFYGDQPENWATVGNQQSRAEQALIEKAMNSIDTKLIAAARTKGVAIHGPEAPQSIFAARDLLFGEELKNIEKLSNSITIAATGKKTRPSITITDNGEGQTPTGMPQTILSLHKGNKNAIPFVQGKFNMGGSGVLEFCGVDHNVELVVSKRNPRLLPKDAKEADKHWSFTIIRREDPSPASPRASRFTYLAPGPANADGSRALLSFAAPTLPIFPEKNQPYVREAEWGKRARCNWCPDDVRQGDRVAGNRSCNHI
;
A
#
# COMPACT_ATOMS: atom_id res chain seq x y z
N MET A 1 -13.78 28.81 1.38
CA MET A 1 -14.12 27.45 0.90
C MET A 1 -14.24 26.52 2.10
N GLN A 2 -15.33 25.79 2.22
CA GLN A 2 -15.48 24.80 3.30
C GLN A 2 -14.59 23.60 2.96
N LYS A 3 -13.63 23.28 3.83
CA LYS A 3 -12.76 22.09 3.62
C LYS A 3 -13.63 20.84 3.54
N LEU A 4 -13.41 20.03 2.51
CA LEU A 4 -14.02 18.70 2.41
C LEU A 4 -13.64 17.87 3.63
N GLY A 5 -14.62 17.19 4.23
CA GLY A 5 -14.33 16.24 5.31
C GLY A 5 -13.40 15.13 4.79
N GLU A 6 -12.48 14.67 5.64
CA GLU A 6 -11.42 13.70 5.28
C GLU A 6 -11.98 12.42 4.67
N ARG A 7 -13.11 11.92 5.18
CA ARG A 7 -13.78 10.74 4.65
C ARG A 7 -14.33 10.95 3.23
N VAL A 8 -14.93 12.13 2.98
CA VAL A 8 -15.47 12.48 1.65
C VAL A 8 -14.32 12.65 0.65
N LEU A 9 -13.22 13.25 1.09
CA LEU A 9 -12.02 13.38 0.27
C LEU A 9 -11.46 12.02 -0.12
N LEU A 10 -11.31 11.10 0.84
CA LEU A 10 -10.83 9.74 0.56
C LEU A 10 -11.76 9.01 -0.41
N ASP A 11 -13.07 9.09 -0.20
CA ASP A 11 -14.04 8.44 -1.08
C ASP A 11 -13.90 8.91 -2.53
N ARG A 12 -13.78 10.21 -2.75
CA ARG A 12 -13.52 10.77 -4.09
C ARG A 12 -12.20 10.29 -4.69
N LEU A 13 -11.11 10.28 -3.90
CA LEU A 13 -9.79 9.81 -4.35
C LEU A 13 -9.80 8.33 -4.72
N LEU A 14 -10.52 7.51 -4.00
CA LEU A 14 -10.65 6.07 -4.28
C LEU A 14 -11.44 5.80 -5.58
N HIS A 15 -12.28 6.73 -6.01
CA HIS A 15 -13.06 6.62 -7.25
C HIS A 15 -12.38 7.31 -8.45
N ALA A 16 -11.28 8.02 -8.23
CA ALA A 16 -10.51 8.62 -9.31
C ALA A 16 -9.79 7.54 -10.14
N ASP A 17 -9.93 7.61 -11.46
CA ASP A 17 -9.34 6.66 -12.40
C ASP A 17 -8.12 7.23 -13.14
N SER A 18 -7.79 8.49 -12.90
CA SER A 18 -6.68 9.15 -13.56
C SER A 18 -5.95 10.11 -12.63
N GLU A 19 -4.69 10.37 -12.95
CA GLU A 19 -3.86 11.37 -12.27
C GLU A 19 -4.49 12.76 -12.30
N VAL A 20 -5.11 13.13 -13.43
CA VAL A 20 -5.78 14.43 -13.59
C VAL A 20 -6.93 14.58 -12.60
N GLU A 21 -7.79 13.57 -12.48
CA GLU A 21 -8.90 13.58 -11.51
C GLU A 21 -8.40 13.72 -10.06
N VAL A 22 -7.32 13.01 -9.69
CA VAL A 22 -6.72 13.13 -8.36
C VAL A 22 -6.24 14.57 -8.12
N ILE A 23 -5.58 15.19 -9.10
CA ILE A 23 -5.08 16.55 -9.01
C ILE A 23 -6.24 17.54 -8.84
N GLU A 24 -7.31 17.40 -9.61
CA GLU A 24 -8.51 18.26 -9.51
C GLU A 24 -9.15 18.14 -8.12
N ILE A 25 -9.33 16.93 -7.61
CA ILE A 25 -9.87 16.71 -6.27
C ILE A 25 -9.01 17.38 -5.19
N LEU A 26 -7.68 17.28 -5.30
CA LEU A 26 -6.76 17.89 -4.34
C LEU A 26 -6.71 19.42 -4.47
N LYS A 27 -6.88 19.97 -5.67
CA LYS A 27 -7.02 21.43 -5.90
C LYS A 27 -8.29 21.95 -5.27
N GLU A 28 -9.43 21.30 -5.49
CA GLU A 28 -10.70 21.65 -4.86
C GLU A 28 -10.62 21.59 -3.32
N ALA A 29 -9.88 20.63 -2.77
CA ALA A 29 -9.64 20.50 -1.34
C ALA A 29 -8.63 21.56 -0.80
N GLY A 30 -7.97 22.32 -1.68
CA GLY A 30 -6.98 23.33 -1.30
C GLY A 30 -5.62 22.75 -0.88
N TYR A 31 -5.29 21.52 -1.28
CA TYR A 31 -4.04 20.88 -0.89
C TYR A 31 -2.98 20.87 -1.99
N TRP A 32 -3.38 20.80 -3.27
CA TRP A 32 -2.42 20.57 -4.36
C TRP A 32 -1.37 21.68 -4.47
N ASP A 33 -1.79 22.92 -4.38
CA ASP A 33 -0.96 24.11 -4.59
C ASP A 33 -0.38 24.71 -3.28
N ASP A 34 -0.72 24.13 -2.10
CA ASP A 34 -0.20 24.56 -0.81
C ASP A 34 1.09 23.81 -0.45
N PRO A 35 2.28 24.43 -0.55
CA PRO A 35 3.53 23.74 -0.25
C PRO A 35 3.69 23.38 1.23
N ALA A 36 2.93 24.03 2.13
CA ALA A 36 3.05 23.80 3.56
C ALA A 36 2.51 22.44 4.03
N VAL A 37 1.68 21.79 3.19
CA VAL A 37 1.07 20.49 3.52
C VAL A 37 1.81 19.29 2.94
N TRP A 38 2.87 19.53 2.17
CA TRP A 38 3.67 18.47 1.55
C TRP A 38 4.98 18.25 2.30
N ARG A 39 5.35 17.00 2.50
CA ARG A 39 6.57 16.55 3.20
C ARG A 39 7.42 15.72 2.26
N PHE A 40 8.74 15.78 2.42
CA PHE A 40 9.63 14.93 1.62
C PHE A 40 9.43 13.44 1.95
N TYR A 41 9.27 12.65 0.91
CA TYR A 41 9.21 11.20 1.05
C TYR A 41 10.55 10.67 1.63
N GLY A 42 10.45 9.86 2.68
CA GLY A 42 11.62 9.36 3.39
C GLY A 42 12.34 10.41 4.23
N ASP A 43 11.73 11.57 4.49
CA ASP A 43 12.35 12.72 5.17
C ASP A 43 13.62 13.24 4.47
N GLN A 44 13.79 12.96 3.17
CA GLN A 44 14.95 13.32 2.38
C GLN A 44 14.56 14.20 1.18
N PRO A 45 15.09 15.44 1.09
CA PRO A 45 14.80 16.32 -0.04
C PRO A 45 15.33 15.79 -1.39
N GLU A 46 16.41 15.02 -1.36
CA GLU A 46 17.08 14.49 -2.56
C GLU A 46 16.76 13.00 -2.75
N ASN A 47 15.45 12.66 -2.72
CA ASN A 47 14.99 11.26 -2.75
C ASN A 47 14.79 10.68 -4.16
N TRP A 48 14.86 11.52 -5.21
CA TRP A 48 14.61 11.10 -6.59
C TRP A 48 15.49 9.93 -7.03
N ALA A 49 16.81 10.06 -6.87
CA ALA A 49 17.74 9.02 -7.30
C ALA A 49 17.54 7.70 -6.55
N THR A 50 17.14 7.77 -5.29
CA THR A 50 16.85 6.57 -4.49
C THR A 50 15.57 5.88 -4.94
N VAL A 51 14.53 6.63 -5.26
CA VAL A 51 13.24 6.08 -5.69
C VAL A 51 13.30 5.60 -7.13
N GLY A 52 13.82 6.42 -8.04
CA GLY A 52 13.84 6.16 -9.46
C GLY A 52 14.76 5.04 -9.93
N ASN A 53 15.70 4.62 -9.10
CA ASN A 53 16.60 3.52 -9.43
C ASN A 53 16.20 2.17 -8.82
N GLN A 54 15.00 2.08 -8.21
CA GLN A 54 14.57 0.85 -7.54
C GLN A 54 14.14 -0.24 -8.52
N GLN A 55 13.36 0.13 -9.51
CA GLN A 55 12.80 -0.81 -10.49
C GLN A 55 12.87 -0.22 -11.89
N SER A 56 13.29 -1.05 -12.84
CA SER A 56 13.36 -0.65 -14.26
C SER A 56 12.11 -1.02 -15.05
N ARG A 57 11.20 -1.80 -14.47
CA ARG A 57 10.02 -2.36 -15.15
C ARG A 57 8.80 -2.30 -14.25
N ALA A 58 7.68 -1.83 -14.80
CA ALA A 58 6.43 -1.65 -14.08
C ALA A 58 5.88 -2.96 -13.49
N GLU A 59 5.98 -4.07 -14.24
CA GLU A 59 5.52 -5.37 -13.78
C GLU A 59 6.32 -5.89 -12.58
N GLN A 60 7.61 -5.62 -12.49
CA GLN A 60 8.42 -5.98 -11.33
C GLN A 60 8.03 -5.16 -10.10
N ALA A 61 7.78 -3.86 -10.28
CA ALA A 61 7.29 -3.00 -9.22
C ALA A 61 5.91 -3.46 -8.69
N LEU A 62 5.02 -3.88 -9.60
CA LEU A 62 3.70 -4.42 -9.23
C LEU A 62 3.82 -5.75 -8.45
N ILE A 63 4.68 -6.66 -8.91
CA ILE A 63 4.95 -7.93 -8.21
C ILE A 63 5.47 -7.65 -6.80
N GLU A 64 6.35 -6.68 -6.64
CA GLU A 64 6.90 -6.33 -5.33
C GLU A 64 5.86 -5.75 -4.39
N LYS A 65 4.94 -4.90 -4.87
CA LYS A 65 3.78 -4.46 -4.08
C LYS A 65 2.91 -5.66 -3.64
N ALA A 66 2.65 -6.60 -4.53
CA ALA A 66 1.90 -7.82 -4.20
C ALA A 66 2.64 -8.66 -3.15
N MET A 67 3.97 -8.83 -3.27
CA MET A 67 4.80 -9.54 -2.30
C MET A 67 4.79 -8.83 -0.93
N ASN A 68 4.80 -7.51 -0.90
CA ASN A 68 4.65 -6.76 0.35
C ASN A 68 3.30 -7.03 1.04
N SER A 69 2.23 -7.21 0.27
CA SER A 69 0.91 -7.60 0.80
C SER A 69 0.92 -9.02 1.36
N ILE A 70 1.65 -9.95 0.75
CA ILE A 70 1.84 -11.30 1.28
C ILE A 70 2.63 -11.26 2.59
N ASP A 71 3.74 -10.53 2.64
CA ASP A 71 4.57 -10.38 3.81
C ASP A 71 3.79 -9.84 5.01
N THR A 72 3.03 -8.75 4.81
CA THR A 72 2.23 -8.16 5.89
C THR A 72 1.12 -9.10 6.38
N LYS A 73 0.57 -9.94 5.49
CA LYS A 73 -0.40 -10.96 5.85
C LYS A 73 0.21 -12.07 6.70
N LEU A 74 1.41 -12.56 6.34
CA LEU A 74 2.15 -13.56 7.11
C LEU A 74 2.52 -13.03 8.50
N ILE A 75 3.04 -11.80 8.58
CA ILE A 75 3.41 -11.18 9.85
C ILE A 75 2.17 -10.99 10.74
N ALA A 76 1.07 -10.50 10.17
CA ALA A 76 -0.18 -10.32 10.91
C ALA A 76 -0.70 -11.65 11.49
N ALA A 77 -0.66 -12.71 10.69
CA ALA A 77 -1.08 -14.05 11.14
C ALA A 77 -0.17 -14.58 12.23
N ALA A 78 1.16 -14.46 12.10
CA ALA A 78 2.13 -14.88 13.09
C ALA A 78 1.89 -14.17 14.44
N ARG A 79 1.80 -12.85 14.43
CA ARG A 79 1.52 -12.03 15.61
C ARG A 79 0.19 -12.40 16.27
N THR A 80 -0.87 -12.57 15.47
CA THR A 80 -2.21 -12.92 15.98
C THR A 80 -2.25 -14.31 16.62
N LYS A 81 -1.45 -15.25 16.09
CA LYS A 81 -1.37 -16.63 16.60
C LYS A 81 -0.28 -16.81 17.67
N GLY A 82 0.42 -15.75 18.06
CA GLY A 82 1.51 -15.81 19.04
C GLY A 82 2.76 -16.55 18.54
N VAL A 83 2.94 -16.66 17.23
CA VAL A 83 4.12 -17.27 16.61
C VAL A 83 5.25 -16.24 16.57
N ALA A 84 6.45 -16.64 16.97
CA ALA A 84 7.63 -15.79 16.88
C ALA A 84 7.90 -15.33 15.45
N ILE A 85 8.24 -14.04 15.28
CA ILE A 85 8.58 -13.48 13.98
C ILE A 85 10.09 -13.26 13.80
N HIS A 86 10.85 -13.42 14.87
CA HIS A 86 12.32 -13.26 14.88
C HIS A 86 12.98 -14.47 15.57
N GLY A 87 14.24 -14.67 15.26
CA GLY A 87 15.06 -15.68 15.92
C GLY A 87 14.80 -17.11 15.42
N PRO A 88 15.38 -18.13 16.10
CA PRO A 88 15.32 -19.50 15.64
C PRO A 88 13.94 -20.15 15.77
N GLU A 89 13.08 -19.63 16.66
CA GLU A 89 11.71 -20.11 16.84
C GLU A 89 10.75 -19.60 15.76
N ALA A 90 11.17 -18.61 14.98
CA ALA A 90 10.39 -18.12 13.85
C ALA A 90 10.44 -19.11 12.67
N PRO A 91 9.39 -19.19 11.84
CA PRO A 91 9.46 -19.94 10.59
C PRO A 91 10.63 -19.46 9.73
N GLN A 92 11.50 -20.38 9.30
CA GLN A 92 12.74 -20.01 8.60
C GLN A 92 12.58 -19.82 7.09
N SER A 93 11.36 -19.97 6.56
CA SER A 93 11.03 -19.69 5.15
C SER A 93 9.58 -19.29 5.00
N ILE A 94 9.26 -18.67 3.85
CA ILE A 94 7.89 -18.30 3.49
C ILE A 94 6.97 -19.54 3.43
N PHE A 95 7.48 -20.69 2.97
CA PHE A 95 6.71 -21.93 2.89
C PHE A 95 6.43 -22.50 4.29
N ALA A 96 7.42 -22.50 5.18
CA ALA A 96 7.23 -22.92 6.56
C ALA A 96 6.22 -22.02 7.29
N ALA A 97 6.30 -20.71 7.07
CA ALA A 97 5.34 -19.75 7.61
C ALA A 97 3.93 -19.98 7.07
N ARG A 98 3.78 -20.17 5.76
CA ARG A 98 2.50 -20.48 5.12
C ARG A 98 1.86 -21.73 5.77
N ASP A 99 2.59 -22.83 5.81
CA ASP A 99 2.06 -24.12 6.28
C ASP A 99 1.70 -24.06 7.76
N LEU A 100 2.53 -23.44 8.58
CA LEU A 100 2.27 -23.23 10.00
C LEU A 100 1.08 -22.31 10.26
N LEU A 101 1.01 -21.19 9.54
CA LEU A 101 0.04 -20.14 9.82
C LEU A 101 -1.31 -20.36 9.15
N PHE A 102 -1.34 -21.01 7.99
CA PHE A 102 -2.53 -21.14 7.16
C PHE A 102 -2.85 -22.60 6.76
N GLY A 103 -2.18 -23.61 7.32
CA GLY A 103 -2.33 -25.01 6.91
C GLY A 103 -3.79 -25.48 6.80
N GLU A 104 -4.63 -25.15 7.78
CA GLU A 104 -6.06 -25.46 7.71
C GLU A 104 -6.82 -24.56 6.69
N GLU A 105 -6.42 -23.31 6.54
CA GLU A 105 -7.05 -22.34 5.64
C GLU A 105 -6.70 -22.62 4.18
N LEU A 106 -5.56 -23.29 3.92
CA LEU A 106 -5.16 -23.73 2.59
C LEU A 106 -6.14 -24.74 1.98
N LYS A 107 -6.93 -25.42 2.81
CA LYS A 107 -8.02 -26.29 2.35
C LYS A 107 -9.18 -25.50 1.72
N ASN A 108 -9.23 -24.19 2.00
CA ASN A 108 -10.22 -23.27 1.41
C ASN A 108 -9.50 -22.06 0.78
N ILE A 109 -8.91 -22.28 -0.39
CA ILE A 109 -8.14 -21.29 -1.15
C ILE A 109 -8.98 -20.03 -1.46
N GLU A 110 -10.26 -20.17 -1.69
CA GLU A 110 -11.14 -19.03 -1.99
C GLU A 110 -11.18 -18.04 -0.81
N LYS A 111 -11.28 -18.54 0.42
CA LYS A 111 -11.26 -17.70 1.62
C LYS A 111 -9.91 -16.98 1.78
N LEU A 112 -8.82 -17.68 1.49
CA LEU A 112 -7.48 -17.13 1.61
C LEU A 112 -7.19 -16.11 0.50
N SER A 113 -7.64 -16.36 -0.73
CA SER A 113 -7.45 -15.49 -1.88
C SER A 113 -8.15 -14.12 -1.73
N ASN A 114 -9.20 -14.04 -0.93
CA ASN A 114 -9.88 -12.78 -0.62
C ASN A 114 -9.06 -11.87 0.32
N SER A 115 -7.92 -12.34 0.82
CA SER A 115 -7.06 -11.56 1.72
C SER A 115 -6.23 -10.51 0.99
N ILE A 116 -5.97 -10.69 -0.30
CA ILE A 116 -5.22 -9.77 -1.15
C ILE A 116 -5.98 -9.64 -2.47
N THR A 117 -6.22 -8.41 -2.90
CA THR A 117 -6.93 -8.15 -4.16
C THR A 117 -6.13 -7.17 -4.99
N ILE A 118 -6.02 -7.46 -6.28
CA ILE A 118 -5.47 -6.55 -7.28
C ILE A 118 -6.60 -6.24 -8.26
N ALA A 119 -6.91 -4.97 -8.43
CA ALA A 119 -7.95 -4.49 -9.34
C ALA A 119 -7.38 -3.43 -10.26
N ALA A 120 -7.86 -3.41 -11.50
CA ALA A 120 -7.54 -2.39 -12.48
C ALA A 120 -8.83 -1.69 -12.91
N THR A 121 -8.80 -0.36 -12.95
CA THR A 121 -9.90 0.50 -13.38
C THR A 121 -9.42 1.55 -14.39
N GLY A 122 -10.31 2.38 -14.90
CA GLY A 122 -9.97 3.42 -15.87
C GLY A 122 -9.69 2.87 -17.29
N LYS A 123 -8.90 3.56 -18.05
CA LYS A 123 -8.63 3.22 -19.46
C LYS A 123 -7.62 2.07 -19.55
N LYS A 124 -7.86 1.08 -20.44
CA LYS A 124 -6.94 -0.06 -20.66
C LYS A 124 -5.51 0.35 -21.02
N THR A 125 -5.33 1.46 -21.69
CA THR A 125 -4.02 1.99 -22.09
C THR A 125 -3.29 2.70 -20.95
N ARG A 126 -4.02 3.12 -19.91
CA ARG A 126 -3.50 3.78 -18.70
C ARG A 126 -4.36 3.36 -17.50
N PRO A 127 -4.20 2.13 -17.02
CA PRO A 127 -5.02 1.64 -15.94
C PRO A 127 -4.62 2.28 -14.59
N SER A 128 -5.61 2.51 -13.74
CA SER A 128 -5.40 2.72 -12.33
C SER A 128 -5.36 1.36 -11.65
N ILE A 129 -4.26 1.03 -10.97
CA ILE A 129 -4.09 -0.25 -10.27
C ILE A 129 -4.30 -0.04 -8.78
N THR A 130 -5.18 -0.84 -8.20
CA THR A 130 -5.44 -0.85 -6.76
C THR A 130 -5.03 -2.19 -6.18
N ILE A 131 -4.16 -2.18 -5.17
CA ILE A 131 -3.78 -3.37 -4.39
C ILE A 131 -4.29 -3.17 -2.98
N THR A 132 -5.02 -4.16 -2.46
CA THR A 132 -5.53 -4.15 -1.09
C THR A 132 -5.16 -5.43 -0.37
N ASP A 133 -4.89 -5.35 0.92
CA ASP A 133 -4.67 -6.50 1.79
C ASP A 133 -5.33 -6.31 3.16
N ASN A 134 -5.51 -7.40 3.87
CA ASN A 134 -5.96 -7.41 5.25
C ASN A 134 -4.85 -7.88 6.23
N GLY A 135 -3.64 -7.43 5.98
CA GLY A 135 -2.46 -7.75 6.80
C GLY A 135 -2.38 -6.97 8.11
N GLU A 136 -1.17 -6.49 8.43
CA GLU A 136 -0.95 -5.75 9.68
C GLU A 136 -1.59 -4.36 9.69
N GLY A 137 -1.59 -3.67 8.55
CA GLY A 137 -1.93 -2.26 8.44
C GLY A 137 -1.01 -1.36 9.28
N GLN A 138 -1.22 -0.05 9.20
CA GLN A 138 -0.42 0.95 9.90
C GLN A 138 -1.31 1.89 10.72
N THR A 139 -0.78 2.42 11.82
CA THR A 139 -1.38 3.54 12.52
C THR A 139 -1.09 4.85 11.78
N PRO A 140 -1.89 5.91 11.97
CA PRO A 140 -1.60 7.22 11.37
C PRO A 140 -0.20 7.75 11.71
N THR A 141 0.26 7.52 12.93
CA THR A 141 1.61 7.91 13.39
C THR A 141 2.71 6.97 12.93
N GLY A 142 2.39 5.69 12.68
CA GLY A 142 3.34 4.69 12.20
C GLY A 142 3.65 4.78 10.70
N MET A 143 2.71 5.22 9.89
CA MET A 143 2.84 5.26 8.43
C MET A 143 4.04 6.09 7.95
N PRO A 144 4.34 7.28 8.50
CA PRO A 144 5.54 8.05 8.13
C PRO A 144 6.85 7.33 8.45
N GLN A 145 6.85 6.45 9.45
CA GLN A 145 8.04 5.71 9.88
C GLN A 145 8.20 4.35 9.19
N THR A 146 7.24 3.97 8.35
CA THR A 146 7.19 2.66 7.66
C THR A 146 7.03 2.83 6.17
N ILE A 147 5.80 2.94 5.67
CA ILE A 147 5.48 2.98 4.23
C ILE A 147 6.06 4.24 3.56
N LEU A 148 6.06 5.36 4.27
CA LEU A 148 6.54 6.66 3.76
C LEU A 148 8.02 6.92 4.09
N SER A 149 8.74 5.95 4.66
CA SER A 149 10.16 6.06 4.98
C SER A 149 11.02 5.36 3.94
N LEU A 150 12.24 5.88 3.75
CA LEU A 150 13.30 5.21 3.01
C LEU A 150 14.29 4.59 4.01
N HIS A 151 14.82 3.41 3.69
CA HIS A 151 15.87 2.71 4.44
C HIS A 151 15.55 2.30 5.89
N LYS A 152 14.34 2.49 6.40
CA LYS A 152 13.93 1.97 7.72
C LYS A 152 13.43 0.53 7.60
N GLY A 153 14.38 -0.42 7.48
CA GLY A 153 14.09 -1.83 7.29
C GLY A 153 13.57 -2.53 8.54
N ASN A 154 12.27 -2.49 8.78
CA ASN A 154 11.64 -3.18 9.91
C ASN A 154 11.50 -4.70 9.71
N LYS A 155 11.80 -5.20 8.50
CA LYS A 155 11.59 -6.60 8.11
C LYS A 155 12.90 -7.41 7.97
N ASN A 156 14.07 -6.79 8.07
CA ASN A 156 15.35 -7.43 7.78
C ASN A 156 15.64 -8.68 8.64
N ALA A 157 15.14 -8.68 9.87
CA ALA A 157 15.34 -9.77 10.81
C ALA A 157 14.21 -10.82 10.80
N ILE A 158 13.26 -10.73 9.87
CA ILE A 158 12.15 -11.68 9.74
C ILE A 158 12.52 -12.71 8.67
N PRO A 159 12.72 -14.00 9.01
CA PRO A 159 13.26 -14.99 8.07
C PRO A 159 12.32 -15.31 6.89
N PHE A 160 11.01 -15.25 7.14
CA PHE A 160 9.97 -15.73 6.21
C PHE A 160 9.34 -14.65 5.32
N VAL A 161 9.88 -13.42 5.31
CA VAL A 161 9.41 -12.36 4.41
C VAL A 161 10.37 -12.14 3.25
N GLN A 162 9.84 -11.61 2.15
CA GLN A 162 10.60 -11.35 0.94
C GLN A 162 11.07 -9.88 0.83
N GLY A 163 10.25 -8.93 1.29
CA GLY A 163 10.55 -7.48 1.23
C GLY A 163 11.48 -7.04 2.37
N LYS A 164 12.78 -7.34 2.26
CA LYS A 164 13.76 -7.09 3.34
C LYS A 164 14.23 -5.65 3.46
N PHE A 165 14.29 -4.90 2.37
CA PHE A 165 15.02 -3.63 2.35
C PHE A 165 14.14 -2.38 2.48
N ASN A 166 12.84 -2.52 2.60
CA ASN A 166 11.85 -1.43 2.70
C ASN A 166 12.00 -0.35 1.59
N MET A 167 12.54 -0.73 0.44
CA MET A 167 12.75 0.16 -0.70
C MET A 167 11.88 -0.23 -1.89
N GLY A 168 11.55 -1.51 -2.03
CA GLY A 168 10.79 -1.98 -3.18
C GLY A 168 9.38 -1.43 -3.29
N GLY A 169 8.79 -1.05 -2.15
CA GLY A 169 7.50 -0.37 -2.15
C GLY A 169 7.51 1.00 -2.85
N SER A 170 8.65 1.68 -2.87
CA SER A 170 8.80 2.97 -3.55
C SER A 170 9.09 2.86 -5.04
N GLY A 171 9.56 1.69 -5.50
CA GLY A 171 9.88 1.47 -6.92
C GLY A 171 8.68 1.55 -7.86
N VAL A 172 7.46 1.47 -7.34
CA VAL A 172 6.25 1.65 -8.14
C VAL A 172 5.99 3.12 -8.50
N LEU A 173 6.53 4.06 -7.72
CA LEU A 173 6.23 5.48 -7.86
C LEU A 173 6.55 6.03 -9.25
N GLU A 174 7.60 5.56 -9.90
CA GLU A 174 7.94 5.97 -11.27
C GLU A 174 6.88 5.59 -12.30
N PHE A 175 6.04 4.61 -11.99
CA PHE A 175 5.00 4.09 -12.88
C PHE A 175 3.60 4.57 -12.50
N CYS A 176 3.47 5.38 -11.44
CA CYS A 176 2.19 5.89 -10.95
C CYS A 176 1.75 7.17 -11.66
N GLY A 177 1.44 7.11 -12.93
CA GLY A 177 1.04 8.27 -13.72
C GLY A 177 2.15 8.73 -14.66
N VAL A 178 1.98 9.89 -15.27
CA VAL A 178 2.87 10.42 -16.32
C VAL A 178 3.54 11.72 -15.88
N ASP A 179 2.75 12.64 -15.33
CA ASP A 179 3.20 14.00 -15.07
C ASP A 179 3.71 14.19 -13.63
N HIS A 180 3.01 13.61 -12.66
CA HIS A 180 3.28 13.79 -11.24
C HIS A 180 3.44 12.49 -10.45
N ASN A 181 3.36 11.33 -11.08
CA ASN A 181 3.56 10.03 -10.44
C ASN A 181 2.77 9.86 -9.13
N VAL A 182 1.44 9.95 -9.22
CA VAL A 182 0.57 10.02 -8.05
C VAL A 182 0.21 8.63 -7.51
N GLU A 183 0.46 8.38 -6.23
CA GLU A 183 0.04 7.17 -5.51
C GLU A 183 -0.82 7.53 -4.30
N LEU A 184 -2.00 6.92 -4.18
CA LEU A 184 -2.82 6.97 -2.97
C LEU A 184 -2.45 5.81 -2.03
N VAL A 185 -2.07 6.12 -0.80
CA VAL A 185 -1.79 5.15 0.25
C VAL A 185 -2.85 5.27 1.34
N VAL A 186 -3.54 4.18 1.64
CA VAL A 186 -4.58 4.11 2.69
C VAL A 186 -4.25 2.96 3.63
N SER A 187 -4.35 3.18 4.93
CA SER A 187 -4.09 2.13 5.91
C SER A 187 -4.87 2.33 7.20
N LYS A 188 -5.09 1.20 7.87
CA LYS A 188 -5.58 1.15 9.25
C LYS A 188 -4.89 -0.01 9.94
N ARG A 189 -4.39 0.21 11.15
CA ARG A 189 -3.80 -0.87 11.95
C ARG A 189 -4.83 -1.95 12.24
N ASN A 190 -4.45 -3.20 12.04
CA ASN A 190 -5.28 -4.34 12.40
C ASN A 190 -5.65 -4.26 13.90
N PRO A 191 -6.94 -4.20 14.26
CA PRO A 191 -7.36 -4.01 15.64
C PRO A 191 -6.84 -5.09 16.61
N ARG A 192 -6.60 -6.32 16.12
CA ARG A 192 -6.05 -7.42 16.92
C ARG A 192 -4.58 -7.25 17.28
N LEU A 193 -3.90 -6.33 16.59
CA LEU A 193 -2.47 -6.05 16.78
C LEU A 193 -2.22 -4.70 17.47
N LEU A 194 -3.27 -3.98 17.83
CA LEU A 194 -3.16 -2.79 18.65
C LEU A 194 -2.86 -3.17 20.10
N PRO A 195 -1.94 -2.46 20.77
CA PRO A 195 -1.76 -2.61 22.21
C PRO A 195 -3.04 -2.21 22.97
N LYS A 196 -3.19 -2.75 24.19
CA LYS A 196 -4.40 -2.49 25.02
C LYS A 196 -4.58 -1.02 25.39
N ASP A 197 -3.48 -0.31 25.49
CA ASP A 197 -3.37 1.13 25.80
C ASP A 197 -3.24 2.02 24.56
N ALA A 198 -3.53 1.47 23.37
CA ALA A 198 -3.47 2.23 22.12
C ALA A 198 -4.36 3.47 22.18
N LYS A 199 -3.82 4.60 21.74
CA LYS A 199 -4.57 5.86 21.66
C LYS A 199 -5.74 5.74 20.67
N GLU A 200 -6.77 6.51 20.86
CA GLU A 200 -7.93 6.49 19.96
C GLU A 200 -7.52 6.79 18.51
N ALA A 201 -6.60 7.74 18.31
CA ALA A 201 -6.07 8.07 17.00
C ALA A 201 -5.39 6.88 16.28
N ASP A 202 -4.81 5.93 17.02
CA ASP A 202 -4.16 4.74 16.43
C ASP A 202 -5.17 3.74 15.84
N LYS A 203 -6.44 3.89 16.17
CA LYS A 203 -7.55 3.09 15.64
C LYS A 203 -8.16 3.68 14.37
N HIS A 204 -7.71 4.85 13.95
CA HIS A 204 -8.24 5.54 12.78
C HIS A 204 -7.72 4.95 11.47
N TRP A 205 -8.51 5.11 10.41
CA TRP A 205 -8.02 5.08 9.05
C TRP A 205 -7.14 6.29 8.81
N SER A 206 -6.05 6.10 8.09
CA SER A 206 -5.21 7.20 7.62
C SER A 206 -4.90 7.04 6.14
N PHE A 207 -4.68 8.15 5.47
CA PHE A 207 -4.34 8.16 4.07
C PHE A 207 -3.46 9.36 3.71
N THR A 208 -2.75 9.20 2.63
CA THR A 208 -1.93 10.24 2.03
C THR A 208 -1.84 10.04 0.52
N ILE A 209 -1.48 11.09 -0.18
CA ILE A 209 -1.06 11.04 -1.58
C ILE A 209 0.44 11.25 -1.63
N ILE A 210 1.14 10.41 -2.36
CA ILE A 210 2.52 10.63 -2.76
C ILE A 210 2.50 11.22 -4.17
N ARG A 211 3.33 12.23 -4.42
CA ARG A 211 3.49 12.82 -5.76
C ARG A 211 4.94 13.15 -6.06
N ARG A 212 5.27 13.20 -7.34
CA ARG A 212 6.48 13.84 -7.82
C ARG A 212 6.28 15.34 -7.93
N GLU A 213 7.23 16.10 -7.44
CA GLU A 213 7.38 17.54 -7.70
C GLU A 213 8.50 17.76 -8.68
N ASP A 214 8.22 18.51 -9.74
CA ASP A 214 9.23 18.89 -10.71
C ASP A 214 10.11 20.04 -10.20
N PRO A 215 11.30 20.24 -10.80
CA PRO A 215 12.15 21.36 -10.48
C PRO A 215 11.38 22.68 -10.62
N SER A 216 11.55 23.55 -9.65
CA SER A 216 10.94 24.88 -9.63
C SER A 216 12.01 25.95 -9.39
N PRO A 217 11.71 27.25 -9.61
CA PRO A 217 12.65 28.32 -9.27
C PRO A 217 13.10 28.30 -7.81
N ALA A 218 12.23 27.85 -6.90
CA ALA A 218 12.54 27.66 -5.48
C ALA A 218 13.31 26.37 -5.17
N SER A 219 13.30 25.39 -6.08
CA SER A 219 14.04 24.12 -5.97
C SER A 219 14.55 23.68 -7.35
N PRO A 220 15.62 24.29 -7.88
CA PRO A 220 16.00 24.15 -9.30
C PRO A 220 16.75 22.84 -9.60
N ARG A 221 17.03 21.98 -8.65
CA ARG A 221 17.99 20.89 -8.86
C ARG A 221 17.36 19.61 -9.27
N ALA A 222 16.37 19.07 -8.93
CA ALA A 222 15.87 17.77 -9.36
C ALA A 222 14.40 17.57 -8.97
N SER A 223 13.72 16.72 -9.70
CA SER A 223 12.46 16.16 -9.24
C SER A 223 12.63 15.48 -7.90
N ARG A 224 11.57 15.47 -7.09
CA ARG A 224 11.56 14.82 -5.77
C ARG A 224 10.16 14.26 -5.49
N PHE A 225 10.10 13.28 -4.64
CA PHE A 225 8.83 12.77 -4.15
C PHE A 225 8.46 13.42 -2.82
N THR A 226 7.18 13.80 -2.71
CA THR A 226 6.58 14.34 -1.49
C THR A 226 5.30 13.60 -1.17
N TYR A 227 4.86 13.67 0.09
CA TYR A 227 3.59 13.12 0.53
C TYR A 227 2.74 14.15 1.29
N LEU A 228 1.43 14.03 1.19
CA LEU A 228 0.47 14.94 1.78
C LEU A 228 0.33 14.69 3.29
N ALA A 229 0.62 15.70 4.11
CA ALA A 229 0.49 15.69 5.56
C ALA A 229 -0.03 17.04 6.08
N PRO A 230 -1.33 17.35 5.92
CA PRO A 230 -1.89 18.67 6.22
C PRO A 230 -2.24 18.88 7.70
N GLY A 231 -2.14 17.84 8.52
CA GLY A 231 -2.50 17.90 9.94
C GLY A 231 -1.52 18.75 10.77
N PRO A 232 -1.77 18.89 12.08
CA PRO A 232 -0.93 19.68 12.98
C PRO A 232 0.49 19.10 13.04
N ALA A 233 1.44 19.97 13.36
CA ALA A 233 2.80 19.55 13.63
C ALA A 233 2.87 18.76 14.94
N ASN A 234 3.59 17.66 14.92
CA ASN A 234 3.93 16.84 16.08
C ASN A 234 5.16 17.45 16.81
N ALA A 235 5.43 16.98 18.02
CA ALA A 235 6.58 17.44 18.80
C ALA A 235 7.94 17.17 18.13
N ASP A 236 8.03 16.16 17.26
CA ASP A 236 9.22 15.79 16.49
C ASP A 236 9.35 16.54 15.16
N GLY A 237 8.49 17.54 14.91
CA GLY A 237 8.45 18.32 13.68
C GLY A 237 7.78 17.61 12.50
N SER A 238 7.36 16.36 12.63
CA SER A 238 6.52 15.70 11.63
C SER A 238 5.11 16.32 11.64
N ARG A 239 4.32 16.08 10.59
CA ARG A 239 2.91 16.52 10.54
C ARG A 239 2.00 15.31 10.45
N ALA A 240 0.84 15.43 11.07
CA ALA A 240 -0.16 14.38 11.03
C ALA A 240 -0.71 14.19 9.61
N LEU A 241 -0.94 12.94 9.26
CA LEU A 241 -1.64 12.55 8.04
C LEU A 241 -3.14 12.82 8.17
N LEU A 242 -3.84 12.81 7.05
CA LEU A 242 -5.29 12.76 7.03
C LEU A 242 -5.77 11.48 7.70
N SER A 243 -6.68 11.59 8.67
CA SER A 243 -7.17 10.44 9.41
C SER A 243 -8.57 10.65 9.97
N PHE A 244 -9.37 9.58 10.04
CA PHE A 244 -10.73 9.63 10.55
C PHE A 244 -11.13 8.30 11.20
N ALA A 245 -12.05 8.40 12.17
CA ALA A 245 -12.65 7.23 12.80
C ALA A 245 -13.72 6.61 11.90
N ALA A 246 -13.55 5.34 11.56
CA ALA A 246 -14.61 4.53 10.99
C ALA A 246 -14.32 3.04 11.26
N PRO A 247 -15.35 2.21 11.52
CA PRO A 247 -15.17 0.77 11.67
C PRO A 247 -14.72 0.15 10.34
N THR A 248 -15.36 0.56 9.26
CA THR A 248 -15.05 0.16 7.87
C THR A 248 -15.04 1.39 6.97
N LEU A 249 -14.36 1.32 5.85
CA LEU A 249 -14.57 2.28 4.77
C LEU A 249 -15.90 1.96 4.08
N PRO A 250 -16.65 2.98 3.59
CA PRO A 250 -17.95 2.76 2.94
C PRO A 250 -17.88 1.87 1.71
N ILE A 251 -16.71 1.75 1.12
CA ILE A 251 -16.37 0.96 -0.06
C ILE A 251 -15.79 -0.41 0.28
N PHE A 252 -15.54 -0.71 1.56
CA PHE A 252 -15.18 -2.04 2.02
C PHE A 252 -16.44 -2.74 2.53
N PRO A 253 -16.75 -3.95 2.07
CA PRO A 253 -17.83 -4.74 2.63
C PRO A 253 -17.61 -4.98 4.14
N GLU A 254 -18.71 -5.08 4.91
CA GLU A 254 -18.71 -5.15 6.38
C GLU A 254 -17.89 -6.28 7.01
N LYS A 255 -17.38 -7.23 6.24
CA LYS A 255 -16.70 -8.45 6.70
C LYS A 255 -15.20 -8.47 6.44
N ASN A 256 -14.45 -7.42 6.69
CA ASN A 256 -12.98 -7.40 6.54
C ASN A 256 -12.47 -7.85 5.16
N GLN A 257 -13.26 -7.75 4.13
CA GLN A 257 -12.83 -8.01 2.77
C GLN A 257 -12.14 -6.78 2.20
N PRO A 258 -11.05 -6.95 1.44
CA PRO A 258 -10.45 -5.85 0.72
C PRO A 258 -11.46 -5.24 -0.24
N TYR A 259 -11.37 -3.93 -0.40
CA TYR A 259 -12.18 -3.20 -1.36
C TYR A 259 -11.96 -3.77 -2.76
N VAL A 260 -13.05 -4.07 -3.42
CA VAL A 260 -13.04 -4.43 -4.84
C VAL A 260 -13.96 -3.47 -5.56
N ARG A 261 -13.38 -2.49 -6.20
CA ARG A 261 -14.10 -1.63 -7.13
C ARG A 261 -14.47 -2.45 -8.37
N GLU A 262 -15.67 -2.30 -8.90
CA GLU A 262 -16.01 -2.88 -10.20
C GLU A 262 -15.12 -2.24 -11.26
N ALA A 263 -14.28 -3.07 -11.87
CA ALA A 263 -13.50 -2.62 -13.01
C ALA A 263 -14.41 -2.48 -14.22
N GLU A 264 -14.28 -1.39 -14.98
CA GLU A 264 -15.00 -1.20 -16.25
C GLU A 264 -14.87 -2.40 -17.20
N TRP A 265 -13.86 -3.22 -17.01
CA TRP A 265 -13.56 -4.38 -17.86
C TRP A 265 -14.10 -5.68 -17.29
N GLY A 266 -14.78 -5.65 -16.15
CA GLY A 266 -15.33 -6.86 -15.51
C GLY A 266 -14.28 -7.88 -15.06
N LYS A 267 -12.99 -7.49 -15.00
CA LYS A 267 -11.88 -8.38 -14.62
C LYS A 267 -11.40 -8.07 -13.22
N ARG A 268 -11.60 -9.02 -12.32
CA ARG A 268 -10.94 -9.07 -11.01
C ARG A 268 -9.79 -10.06 -11.09
N ALA A 269 -8.58 -9.61 -10.86
CA ALA A 269 -7.48 -10.53 -10.61
C ALA A 269 -7.48 -10.87 -9.11
N ARG A 270 -7.75 -12.11 -8.76
CA ARG A 270 -7.51 -12.65 -7.41
C ARG A 270 -6.12 -13.25 -7.41
N CYS A 271 -5.28 -12.85 -6.49
CA CYS A 271 -4.00 -13.49 -6.28
C CYS A 271 -4.26 -14.82 -5.54
N ASN A 272 -4.46 -15.89 -6.29
CA ASN A 272 -4.44 -17.24 -5.76
C ASN A 272 -2.98 -17.60 -5.49
N TRP A 273 -2.49 -17.26 -4.31
CA TRP A 273 -1.15 -17.64 -3.90
C TRP A 273 -1.14 -19.12 -3.53
N CYS A 274 -0.92 -19.98 -4.55
CA CYS A 274 -0.67 -21.40 -4.41
C CYS A 274 0.74 -21.70 -4.94
N PRO A 275 1.71 -22.03 -4.07
CA PRO A 275 3.08 -22.33 -4.50
C PRO A 275 3.20 -23.61 -5.35
N ASP A 276 2.19 -24.46 -5.33
CA ASP A 276 2.20 -25.70 -6.09
C ASP A 276 2.06 -25.49 -7.59
N ASP A 277 1.46 -24.37 -8.03
CA ASP A 277 1.37 -24.01 -9.44
C ASP A 277 2.73 -23.60 -10.05
N VAL A 278 3.70 -23.26 -9.23
CA VAL A 278 5.07 -22.91 -9.70
C VAL A 278 5.91 -24.16 -9.98
N ARG A 279 5.54 -25.33 -9.44
CA ARG A 279 6.28 -26.59 -9.63
C ARG A 279 5.73 -27.48 -10.73
N GLN A 280 4.54 -27.21 -11.23
CA GLN A 280 3.98 -27.93 -12.36
C GLN A 280 3.98 -27.06 -13.61
N GLY A 281 5.16 -26.76 -14.10
CA GLY A 281 5.40 -26.16 -15.42
C GLY A 281 5.06 -27.08 -16.59
N ASP A 282 4.28 -28.16 -16.37
CA ASP A 282 3.79 -29.04 -17.42
C ASP A 282 2.38 -29.53 -17.07
N ARG A 283 1.45 -29.13 -17.92
CA ARG A 283 0.08 -29.63 -18.05
C ARG A 283 -0.99 -29.02 -17.16
N VAL A 284 -1.47 -27.84 -17.54
CA VAL A 284 -2.91 -27.62 -17.69
C VAL A 284 -3.14 -26.81 -18.97
N ALA A 285 -3.33 -27.52 -20.05
CA ALA A 285 -4.02 -27.00 -21.23
C ALA A 285 -5.48 -26.77 -20.82
N GLY A 286 -5.85 -25.58 -20.52
CA GLY A 286 -7.19 -25.19 -20.11
C GLY A 286 -7.26 -23.68 -19.97
N ASN A 287 -7.26 -22.99 -21.13
CA ASN A 287 -7.79 -21.64 -21.35
C ASN A 287 -8.08 -20.78 -20.10
N ARG A 288 -7.05 -20.18 -19.51
CA ARG A 288 -7.13 -18.85 -18.89
C ARG A 288 -5.80 -18.18 -19.12
N SER A 289 -5.68 -17.56 -20.28
CA SER A 289 -4.58 -16.68 -20.58
C SER A 289 -4.55 -15.56 -19.54
N CYS A 290 -3.53 -15.57 -18.67
CA CYS A 290 -2.99 -14.33 -18.16
C CYS A 290 -2.36 -13.63 -19.35
N ASN A 291 -3.18 -12.99 -20.17
CA ASN A 291 -2.70 -12.13 -21.21
C ASN A 291 -2.38 -10.78 -20.59
N HIS A 292 -1.09 -10.55 -20.49
CA HIS A 292 -0.38 -9.28 -20.55
C HIS A 292 -1.09 -8.05 -19.96
N ILE A 293 -0.66 -7.73 -18.79
CA ILE A 293 -0.58 -6.32 -18.33
C ILE A 293 0.88 -5.88 -18.44
#